data_5adc69dc6506e6e97ba35ea810173e12
#
_entry.id   5adc69dc6506e6e97ba35ea810173e12
#
_cell.length_a   1.000
_cell.length_b   1.000
_cell.length_c   1.000
_cell.angle_alpha   90.00
_cell.angle_beta   90.00
_cell.angle_gamma   90.00
#
_symmetry.space_group_name_H-M   'P 1'
#
loop_
_entity.id
_entity.type
_entity.pdbx_description
1 polymer ?
#
loop_
_entity_poly.entity_id
_entity_poly.type
_entity_poly.pdbx_seq_one_letter_code
_entity_poly.pdbx_strand_id
1 'polypeptide(L)'
;MLSRLAARTIRQTPRRARGVATKSTESGSGSNFRYAKVMGLLAIPTLVVLQQTTQKEAQCASSDAIEERLSRIEAMISRLDPSTKILAQIEAGRTANPDMLMSKYFDIKYYNSLSDTLKARLLACCKSGAENHDSGVGVYAMQPSDYDDLKPYFDQVIRGYHKIPGEVKHITNWDLSTVADRLPPGGKLDLTKLGLGTTSMRVRVGRNLANYPLPGAMTKDDRINMENDMIKVFKELIEDPEFGGNYYSLTPGSPFEVSEKFYQHLVKSHIMFKDMAADTYLASAGIASSWPFGRGCYVSADKGFIVWVGEEDHLRIMCMKKATVLNDVFDRLKGACDTMERICGTFAHSKDYGYVTSCPTNLGTGMRASVHIKIPKLTAGGSDKKAKAVAKPLGLSVRGMGGEHTPIGADGTVDISPSARLQIQEAEIICALYEGIKNLMEEEKKA
;
A
#
# COMPACT_ATOMS: atom_id res chain seq x y z
N MET A 1 -51.57 11.17 -5.02
CA MET A 1 -52.11 9.92 -5.59
C MET A 1 -51.00 8.92 -5.52
N LEU A 2 -50.95 8.08 -4.50
CA LEU A 2 -51.53 6.75 -4.37
C LEU A 2 -51.09 5.85 -5.55
N SER A 3 -50.43 4.72 -5.48
CA SER A 3 -50.34 3.71 -4.43
C SER A 3 -49.70 2.44 -4.96
N ARG A 4 -49.10 1.67 -4.07
CA ARG A 4 -49.09 0.19 -3.95
C ARG A 4 -48.09 -0.61 -4.80
N LEU A 5 -47.11 -1.22 -4.12
CA LEU A 5 -47.08 -2.56 -3.50
C LEU A 5 -47.02 -3.76 -4.44
N ALA A 6 -45.91 -4.52 -4.37
CA ALA A 6 -46.01 -5.98 -4.20
C ALA A 6 -44.69 -6.60 -3.76
N ALA A 7 -44.67 -7.13 -2.58
CA ALA A 7 -43.66 -8.06 -2.05
C ALA A 7 -43.84 -9.43 -2.71
N ARG A 8 -42.75 -10.12 -3.08
CA ARG A 8 -42.77 -11.54 -3.43
C ARG A 8 -41.84 -12.31 -2.49
N THR A 9 -42.46 -12.99 -1.58
CA THR A 9 -41.89 -14.04 -0.70
C THR A 9 -41.53 -15.26 -1.54
N ILE A 10 -40.29 -15.72 -1.48
CA ILE A 10 -39.92 -17.04 -1.98
C ILE A 10 -39.70 -17.95 -0.77
N ARG A 11 -40.57 -18.95 -0.63
CA ARG A 11 -40.44 -20.07 0.32
C ARG A 11 -39.34 -21.00 -0.17
N GLN A 12 -38.41 -21.33 0.69
CA GLN A 12 -37.52 -22.50 0.52
C GLN A 12 -38.02 -23.63 1.42
N THR A 13 -38.29 -24.76 0.81
CA THR A 13 -38.59 -26.05 1.47
C THR A 13 -37.30 -26.80 1.81
N PRO A 14 -37.23 -27.51 2.96
CA PRO A 14 -36.02 -28.26 3.32
C PRO A 14 -36.03 -29.67 2.70
N ARG A 15 -34.94 -30.06 2.09
CA ARG A 15 -34.67 -31.46 1.72
C ARG A 15 -34.05 -32.21 2.91
N ARG A 16 -34.72 -33.28 3.34
CA ARG A 16 -34.21 -34.30 4.25
C ARG A 16 -33.06 -35.08 3.59
N ALA A 17 -31.94 -35.22 4.29
CA ALA A 17 -31.01 -36.29 4.07
C ALA A 17 -30.85 -37.10 5.37
N ARG A 18 -30.90 -38.44 5.23
CA ARG A 18 -30.90 -39.43 6.29
C ARG A 18 -29.52 -39.59 6.92
N GLY A 19 -29.53 -39.91 8.21
CA GLY A 19 -28.37 -40.05 9.05
C GLY A 19 -27.57 -41.33 8.85
N VAL A 20 -26.34 -41.22 9.32
CA VAL A 20 -25.60 -42.35 9.91
C VAL A 20 -25.02 -41.83 11.22
N ALA A 21 -25.35 -42.52 12.30
CA ALA A 21 -24.89 -42.20 13.63
C ALA A 21 -23.49 -42.84 13.84
N THR A 22 -22.54 -42.01 14.24
CA THR A 22 -21.39 -42.48 15.01
C THR A 22 -21.23 -41.54 16.22
N LYS A 23 -21.34 -42.14 17.38
CA LYS A 23 -21.02 -41.52 18.67
C LYS A 23 -19.53 -41.22 18.71
N SER A 24 -19.14 -40.00 18.93
CA SER A 24 -17.91 -39.65 19.61
C SER A 24 -18.16 -38.41 20.48
N THR A 25 -17.85 -38.59 21.71
CA THR A 25 -17.86 -37.62 22.80
C THR A 25 -16.78 -36.60 22.54
N GLU A 26 -17.17 -35.35 22.33
CA GLU A 26 -16.27 -34.22 22.48
C GLU A 26 -16.99 -33.05 23.12
N SER A 27 -16.79 -32.97 24.40
CA SER A 27 -17.06 -31.79 25.20
C SER A 27 -15.81 -30.92 25.27
N GLY A 28 -15.90 -29.63 24.99
CA GLY A 28 -15.07 -28.68 25.69
C GLY A 28 -13.90 -27.98 25.00
N SER A 29 -13.94 -27.70 23.68
CA SER A 29 -12.81 -26.94 23.06
C SER A 29 -13.07 -25.44 22.82
N GLY A 30 -14.31 -24.98 22.87
CA GLY A 30 -14.66 -23.56 22.55
C GLY A 30 -14.29 -22.54 23.63
N SER A 31 -14.34 -22.92 24.90
CA SER A 31 -14.04 -21.99 26.02
C SER A 31 -12.54 -21.81 26.23
N ASN A 32 -11.74 -22.85 25.99
CA ASN A 32 -10.28 -22.76 26.17
C ASN A 32 -9.59 -21.89 25.10
N PHE A 33 -10.16 -21.81 23.90
CA PHE A 33 -9.57 -21.00 22.82
C PHE A 33 -9.79 -19.49 23.04
N ARG A 34 -10.95 -19.10 23.58
CA ARG A 34 -11.19 -17.69 23.99
C ARG A 34 -10.35 -17.28 25.21
N TYR A 35 -10.17 -18.20 26.14
CA TYR A 35 -9.33 -17.96 27.32
C TYR A 35 -7.84 -17.78 26.95
N ALA A 36 -7.31 -18.60 26.07
CA ALA A 36 -5.94 -18.47 25.58
C ALA A 36 -5.71 -17.14 24.84
N LYS A 37 -6.74 -16.65 24.11
CA LYS A 37 -6.68 -15.39 23.37
C LYS A 37 -6.65 -14.16 24.29
N VAL A 38 -7.37 -14.21 25.43
CA VAL A 38 -7.37 -13.15 26.44
C VAL A 38 -6.07 -13.19 27.27
N MET A 39 -5.52 -14.38 27.52
CA MET A 39 -4.31 -14.54 28.34
C MET A 39 -3.03 -14.17 27.59
N GLY A 40 -2.97 -14.33 26.27
CA GLY A 40 -1.85 -13.83 25.45
C GLY A 40 -1.76 -12.30 25.44
N LEU A 41 -2.87 -11.61 25.67
CA LEU A 41 -2.97 -10.15 25.73
C LEU A 41 -2.41 -9.51 27.01
N LEU A 42 -2.10 -10.28 28.03
CA LEU A 42 -1.90 -9.78 29.39
C LEU A 42 -0.55 -10.19 30.01
N ALA A 43 0.49 -10.44 29.24
CA ALA A 43 1.82 -10.78 29.73
C ALA A 43 2.56 -9.57 30.36
N ILE A 44 1.89 -8.84 31.26
CA ILE A 44 2.46 -7.78 32.09
C ILE A 44 2.44 -8.25 33.57
N PRO A 45 3.44 -7.88 34.40
CA PRO A 45 3.64 -8.43 35.77
C PRO A 45 2.44 -8.43 36.70
N THR A 46 1.51 -7.50 36.54
CA THR A 46 0.28 -7.40 37.34
C THR A 46 -0.69 -8.56 37.10
N LEU A 47 -0.50 -9.35 36.07
CA LEU A 47 -1.39 -10.40 35.62
C LEU A 47 -1.09 -11.77 36.21
N VAL A 48 0.13 -12.00 36.68
CA VAL A 48 0.51 -13.28 37.31
C VAL A 48 -0.33 -13.53 38.58
N VAL A 49 -0.69 -12.48 39.28
CA VAL A 49 -1.54 -12.58 40.49
C VAL A 49 -3.00 -12.87 40.12
N LEU A 50 -3.51 -12.33 39.03
CA LEU A 50 -4.87 -12.62 38.52
C LEU A 50 -4.98 -14.05 37.95
N GLN A 51 -3.89 -14.60 37.42
CA GLN A 51 -3.87 -15.92 36.77
C GLN A 51 -4.07 -17.06 37.79
N GLN A 52 -3.53 -16.95 38.99
CA GLN A 52 -3.66 -17.97 40.02
C GLN A 52 -5.04 -18.04 40.71
N THR A 53 -5.73 -16.90 40.80
CA THR A 53 -7.10 -16.82 41.33
C THR A 53 -8.15 -17.26 40.30
N THR A 54 -7.96 -16.97 39.03
CA THR A 54 -8.94 -17.29 37.96
C THR A 54 -8.98 -18.76 37.56
N GLN A 55 -7.88 -19.52 37.67
CA GLN A 55 -7.89 -20.94 37.33
C GLN A 55 -8.74 -21.81 38.29
N LYS A 56 -8.84 -21.44 39.57
CA LYS A 56 -9.67 -22.18 40.55
C LYS A 56 -11.17 -21.90 40.44
N GLU A 57 -11.54 -20.71 39.94
CA GLU A 57 -12.93 -20.28 39.86
C GLU A 57 -13.59 -20.55 38.49
N ALA A 58 -12.80 -20.76 37.44
CA ALA A 58 -13.29 -20.95 36.06
C ALA A 58 -14.00 -22.30 35.83
N GLN A 59 -13.87 -23.27 36.77
CA GLN A 59 -14.51 -24.59 36.65
C GLN A 59 -15.98 -24.61 37.05
N CYS A 60 -16.51 -23.53 37.67
CA CYS A 60 -17.88 -23.48 38.17
C CYS A 60 -18.69 -22.22 37.79
N ALA A 61 -18.16 -21.34 36.89
CA ALA A 61 -18.89 -20.13 36.55
C ALA A 61 -19.89 -20.35 35.41
N SER A 62 -21.11 -19.81 35.57
CA SER A 62 -22.11 -19.78 34.50
C SER A 62 -21.63 -18.92 33.30
N SER A 63 -22.20 -19.17 32.10
CA SER A 63 -21.89 -18.40 30.91
C SER A 63 -21.98 -16.88 31.14
N ASP A 64 -23.00 -16.45 31.89
CA ASP A 64 -23.27 -15.04 32.20
C ASP A 64 -22.16 -14.42 33.09
N ALA A 65 -21.66 -15.19 34.06
CA ALA A 65 -20.55 -14.73 34.92
C ALA A 65 -19.24 -14.62 34.15
N ILE A 66 -19.03 -15.45 33.11
CA ILE A 66 -17.88 -15.35 32.22
C ILE A 66 -18.01 -14.12 31.32
N GLU A 67 -19.19 -13.84 30.77
CA GLU A 67 -19.46 -12.66 29.95
C GLU A 67 -19.29 -11.36 30.74
N GLU A 68 -19.82 -11.32 31.98
CA GLU A 68 -19.65 -10.16 32.87
C GLU A 68 -18.17 -9.91 33.21
N ARG A 69 -17.39 -10.96 33.45
CA ARG A 69 -15.94 -10.84 33.70
C ARG A 69 -15.19 -10.40 32.44
N LEU A 70 -15.54 -10.91 31.25
CA LEU A 70 -14.99 -10.46 29.97
C LEU A 70 -15.29 -8.98 29.75
N SER A 71 -16.53 -8.54 29.99
CA SER A 71 -16.91 -7.13 29.86
C SER A 71 -16.13 -6.22 30.82
N ARG A 72 -15.92 -6.68 32.08
CA ARG A 72 -15.07 -5.94 33.04
C ARG A 72 -13.61 -5.87 32.60
N ILE A 73 -13.08 -6.95 32.06
CA ILE A 73 -11.71 -6.99 31.53
C ILE A 73 -11.61 -6.06 30.31
N GLU A 74 -12.56 -6.08 29.40
CA GLU A 74 -12.63 -5.17 28.25
C GLU A 74 -12.72 -3.69 28.70
N ALA A 75 -13.51 -3.40 29.73
CA ALA A 75 -13.60 -2.07 30.34
C ALA A 75 -12.29 -1.65 31.03
N MET A 76 -11.57 -2.59 31.62
CA MET A 76 -10.23 -2.31 32.17
C MET A 76 -9.20 -2.08 31.06
N ILE A 77 -9.22 -2.88 30.00
CA ILE A 77 -8.34 -2.73 28.81
C ILE A 77 -8.61 -1.38 28.12
N SER A 78 -9.87 -0.94 28.05
CA SER A 78 -10.24 0.36 27.48
C SER A 78 -9.72 1.56 28.28
N ARG A 79 -9.41 1.36 29.57
CA ARG A 79 -8.79 2.37 30.46
C ARG A 79 -7.27 2.32 30.48
N LEU A 80 -6.66 1.33 29.82
CA LEU A 80 -5.22 1.27 29.70
C LEU A 80 -4.71 2.44 28.85
N ASP A 81 -3.50 2.89 29.18
CA ASP A 81 -2.77 3.81 28.33
C ASP A 81 -2.74 3.31 26.86
N PRO A 82 -2.98 4.19 25.88
CA PRO A 82 -3.00 3.84 24.46
C PRO A 82 -1.80 3.00 24.00
N SER A 83 -0.63 3.27 24.56
CA SER A 83 0.61 2.50 24.28
C SER A 83 0.48 1.03 24.68
N THR A 84 -0.06 0.77 25.86
CA THR A 84 -0.29 -0.61 26.36
C THR A 84 -1.26 -1.37 25.47
N LYS A 85 -2.30 -0.71 24.98
CA LYS A 85 -3.27 -1.31 24.05
C LYS A 85 -2.60 -1.73 22.73
N ILE A 86 -1.81 -0.85 22.14
CA ILE A 86 -1.12 -1.14 20.87
C ILE A 86 -0.09 -2.28 21.07
N LEU A 87 0.68 -2.27 22.16
CA LEU A 87 1.62 -3.36 22.47
C LEU A 87 0.93 -4.73 22.58
N ALA A 88 -0.22 -4.77 23.24
CA ALA A 88 -1.04 -5.98 23.34
C ALA A 88 -1.56 -6.44 21.96
N GLN A 89 -1.97 -5.51 21.10
CA GLN A 89 -2.41 -5.81 19.73
C GLN A 89 -1.25 -6.32 18.85
N ILE A 90 -0.03 -5.79 19.00
CA ILE A 90 1.17 -6.28 18.32
C ILE A 90 1.43 -7.74 18.68
N GLU A 91 1.34 -8.10 19.96
CA GLU A 91 1.54 -9.48 20.40
C GLU A 91 0.42 -10.43 19.93
N ALA A 92 -0.83 -9.95 19.95
CA ALA A 92 -1.96 -10.67 19.37
C ALA A 92 -1.76 -10.88 17.85
N GLY A 93 -1.26 -9.87 17.13
CA GLY A 93 -0.92 -9.94 15.72
C GLY A 93 0.19 -10.96 15.44
N ARG A 94 1.24 -11.03 16.28
CA ARG A 94 2.29 -12.03 16.19
C ARG A 94 1.76 -13.45 16.31
N THR A 95 0.79 -13.65 17.19
CA THR A 95 0.14 -14.96 17.37
C THR A 95 -0.78 -15.30 16.20
N ALA A 96 -1.55 -14.34 15.71
CA ALA A 96 -2.52 -14.55 14.63
C ALA A 96 -1.87 -14.71 13.25
N ASN A 97 -0.79 -13.98 12.99
CA ASN A 97 -0.04 -13.97 11.73
C ASN A 97 1.47 -13.85 12.01
N PRO A 98 2.17 -14.98 12.23
CA PRO A 98 3.61 -14.98 12.53
C PRO A 98 4.48 -14.41 11.40
N ASP A 99 3.96 -14.35 10.18
CA ASP A 99 4.68 -13.84 9.01
C ASP A 99 4.51 -12.34 8.79
N MET A 100 3.60 -11.66 9.49
CA MET A 100 3.45 -10.22 9.43
C MET A 100 4.73 -9.55 9.92
N LEU A 101 5.38 -8.78 9.04
CA LEU A 101 6.72 -8.22 9.31
C LEU A 101 6.74 -7.27 10.52
N MET A 102 5.68 -6.49 10.72
CA MET A 102 5.53 -5.56 11.84
C MET A 102 5.74 -6.29 13.19
N SER A 103 4.96 -7.30 13.50
CA SER A 103 5.02 -8.02 14.77
C SER A 103 6.19 -8.98 14.85
N LYS A 104 6.59 -9.56 13.71
CA LYS A 104 7.73 -10.47 13.60
C LYS A 104 9.05 -9.84 14.06
N TYR A 105 9.27 -8.58 13.69
CA TYR A 105 10.50 -7.85 14.00
C TYR A 105 10.36 -6.87 15.17
N PHE A 106 9.18 -6.75 15.78
CA PHE A 106 8.99 -5.90 16.95
C PHE A 106 9.69 -6.52 18.17
N ASP A 107 10.71 -5.84 18.68
CA ASP A 107 11.44 -6.24 19.89
C ASP A 107 11.09 -5.31 21.06
N ILE A 108 10.49 -5.88 22.11
CA ILE A 108 10.11 -5.13 23.31
C ILE A 108 11.32 -4.57 24.06
N LYS A 109 12.50 -5.21 23.99
CA LYS A 109 13.71 -4.69 24.62
C LYS A 109 14.20 -3.44 23.90
N TYR A 110 14.20 -3.48 22.56
CA TYR A 110 14.50 -2.30 21.74
C TYR A 110 13.50 -1.18 22.02
N TYR A 111 12.21 -1.45 21.97
CA TYR A 111 11.17 -0.48 22.31
C TYR A 111 11.44 0.18 23.67
N ASN A 112 11.71 -0.61 24.71
CA ASN A 112 11.95 -0.10 26.06
C ASN A 112 13.22 0.77 26.16
N SER A 113 14.21 0.58 25.30
CA SER A 113 15.44 1.37 25.24
C SER A 113 15.28 2.75 24.59
N LEU A 114 14.17 2.97 23.88
CA LEU A 114 13.89 4.23 23.19
C LEU A 114 13.48 5.34 24.14
N SER A 115 13.69 6.59 23.74
CA SER A 115 13.07 7.76 24.39
C SER A 115 11.54 7.70 24.23
N ASP A 116 10.80 8.39 25.10
CA ASP A 116 9.33 8.36 25.08
C ASP A 116 8.77 8.89 23.74
N THR A 117 9.42 9.88 23.14
CA THR A 117 9.06 10.38 21.80
C THR A 117 9.22 9.30 20.73
N LEU A 118 10.35 8.57 20.72
CA LEU A 118 10.57 7.49 19.75
C LEU A 118 9.69 6.27 20.01
N LYS A 119 9.36 5.97 21.28
CA LYS A 119 8.36 4.95 21.62
C LYS A 119 6.99 5.27 21.02
N ALA A 120 6.52 6.50 21.21
CA ALA A 120 5.25 6.94 20.66
C ALA A 120 5.23 6.85 19.12
N ARG A 121 6.32 7.30 18.47
CA ARG A 121 6.47 7.21 17.00
C ARG A 121 6.49 5.77 16.52
N LEU A 122 7.24 4.88 17.15
CA LEU A 122 7.29 3.46 16.77
C LEU A 122 5.91 2.80 16.87
N LEU A 123 5.16 3.05 17.95
CA LEU A 123 3.80 2.54 18.10
C LEU A 123 2.85 3.11 17.04
N ALA A 124 2.96 4.39 16.71
CA ALA A 124 2.18 5.00 15.63
C ALA A 124 2.49 4.32 14.28
N CYS A 125 3.77 4.04 13.98
CA CYS A 125 4.17 3.31 12.79
C CYS A 125 3.56 1.89 12.74
N CYS A 126 3.41 1.22 13.87
CA CYS A 126 2.90 -0.15 13.98
C CYS A 126 1.37 -0.24 14.01
N LYS A 127 0.65 0.89 14.12
CA LYS A 127 -0.80 0.91 14.38
C LYS A 127 -1.60 0.13 13.34
N SER A 128 -1.28 0.27 12.06
CA SER A 128 -2.01 -0.42 10.99
C SER A 128 -1.98 -1.93 11.15
N GLY A 129 -0.82 -2.52 11.38
CA GLY A 129 -0.70 -3.97 11.58
C GLY A 129 -1.23 -4.43 12.94
N ALA A 130 -1.19 -3.57 13.97
CA ALA A 130 -1.78 -3.86 15.27
C ALA A 130 -3.31 -3.98 15.17
N GLU A 131 -3.96 -3.22 14.30
CA GLU A 131 -5.41 -3.26 14.07
C GLU A 131 -5.82 -4.26 12.96
N ASN A 132 -4.91 -4.63 12.02
CA ASN A 132 -5.19 -5.50 10.89
C ASN A 132 -4.20 -6.68 10.85
N HIS A 133 -4.52 -7.77 11.53
CA HIS A 133 -3.63 -8.93 11.67
C HIS A 133 -3.47 -9.76 10.39
N ASP A 134 -4.24 -9.50 9.35
CA ASP A 134 -4.12 -10.12 8.03
C ASP A 134 -3.11 -9.39 7.12
N SER A 135 -2.54 -8.26 7.58
CA SER A 135 -1.52 -7.53 6.84
C SER A 135 -0.22 -8.34 6.68
N GLY A 136 0.41 -8.24 5.51
CA GLY A 136 1.73 -8.84 5.29
C GLY A 136 2.88 -8.01 5.87
N VAL A 137 2.76 -6.67 5.82
CA VAL A 137 3.79 -5.72 6.31
C VAL A 137 3.40 -5.09 7.64
N GLY A 138 2.25 -4.44 7.70
CA GLY A 138 1.62 -3.90 8.91
C GLY A 138 2.26 -2.64 9.49
N VAL A 139 3.17 -1.96 8.77
CA VAL A 139 3.86 -0.77 9.26
C VAL A 139 3.90 0.33 8.22
N TYR A 140 3.70 1.57 8.68
CA TYR A 140 3.83 2.80 7.89
C TYR A 140 4.68 3.80 8.67
N ALA A 141 5.60 4.49 7.98
CA ALA A 141 6.36 5.58 8.59
C ALA A 141 5.47 6.82 8.80
N MET A 142 5.74 7.57 9.86
CA MET A 142 4.98 8.75 10.29
C MET A 142 5.76 10.06 10.05
N GLN A 143 7.10 9.98 10.08
CA GLN A 143 7.98 11.12 9.86
C GLN A 143 8.99 10.80 8.76
N PRO A 144 9.48 11.80 8.01
CA PRO A 144 10.53 11.59 7.01
C PRO A 144 11.78 10.89 7.53
N SER A 145 12.11 11.09 8.82
CA SER A 145 13.29 10.51 9.47
C SER A 145 13.06 9.16 10.14
N ASP A 146 11.84 8.59 10.14
CA ASP A 146 11.54 7.37 10.90
C ASP A 146 12.39 6.17 10.50
N TYR A 147 12.69 6.04 9.21
CA TYR A 147 13.54 4.94 8.73
C TYR A 147 14.97 5.01 9.24
N ASP A 148 15.48 6.22 9.50
CA ASP A 148 16.81 6.45 10.04
C ASP A 148 16.80 6.48 11.58
N ASP A 149 15.83 7.16 12.20
CA ASP A 149 15.70 7.27 13.67
C ASP A 149 15.36 5.94 14.35
N LEU A 150 14.55 5.11 13.68
CA LEU A 150 14.11 3.78 14.14
C LEU A 150 14.77 2.66 13.33
N LYS A 151 15.95 2.90 12.77
CA LYS A 151 16.67 2.00 11.87
C LYS A 151 16.78 0.56 12.39
N PRO A 152 17.11 0.27 13.67
CA PRO A 152 17.20 -1.12 14.17
C PRO A 152 15.94 -1.95 13.99
N TYR A 153 14.77 -1.31 13.95
CA TYR A 153 13.49 -1.95 13.68
C TYR A 153 13.18 -1.96 12.17
N PHE A 154 13.21 -0.79 11.53
CA PHE A 154 12.81 -0.67 10.12
C PHE A 154 13.74 -1.44 9.17
N ASP A 155 15.05 -1.52 9.45
CA ASP A 155 15.98 -2.26 8.62
C ASP A 155 15.59 -3.74 8.51
N GLN A 156 15.12 -4.36 9.60
CA GLN A 156 14.65 -5.74 9.59
C GLN A 156 13.37 -5.91 8.77
N VAL A 157 12.40 -4.98 8.90
CA VAL A 157 11.15 -4.98 8.13
C VAL A 157 11.45 -4.81 6.64
N ILE A 158 12.28 -3.82 6.29
CA ILE A 158 12.66 -3.50 4.91
C ILE A 158 13.36 -4.71 4.27
N ARG A 159 14.38 -5.24 4.93
CA ARG A 159 15.12 -6.41 4.43
C ARG A 159 14.23 -7.65 4.32
N GLY A 160 13.34 -7.84 5.27
CA GLY A 160 12.36 -8.93 5.25
C GLY A 160 11.41 -8.85 4.06
N TYR A 161 10.92 -7.66 3.72
CA TYR A 161 10.03 -7.44 2.59
C TYR A 161 10.77 -7.54 1.24
N HIS A 162 11.83 -6.76 1.08
CA HIS A 162 12.58 -6.68 -0.19
C HIS A 162 13.50 -7.86 -0.43
N LYS A 163 13.60 -8.81 0.51
CA LYS A 163 14.47 -10.00 0.44
C LYS A 163 15.95 -9.67 0.26
N ILE A 164 16.41 -8.65 0.99
CA ILE A 164 17.80 -8.19 0.94
C ILE A 164 18.61 -8.91 2.02
N PRO A 165 19.63 -9.71 1.67
CA PRO A 165 20.39 -10.51 2.64
C PRO A 165 21.40 -9.71 3.44
N GLY A 166 21.84 -8.56 2.94
CA GLY A 166 22.91 -7.74 3.51
C GLY A 166 22.45 -6.35 3.94
N GLU A 167 23.39 -5.43 4.04
CA GLU A 167 23.14 -4.02 4.29
C GLU A 167 22.37 -3.38 3.12
N VAL A 168 21.43 -2.49 3.45
CA VAL A 168 20.67 -1.75 2.44
C VAL A 168 21.47 -0.52 2.04
N LYS A 169 21.72 -0.36 0.74
CA LYS A 169 22.35 0.82 0.13
C LYS A 169 21.65 1.11 -1.18
N HIS A 170 20.77 2.10 -1.18
CA HIS A 170 20.09 2.51 -2.39
C HIS A 170 20.85 3.60 -3.12
N ILE A 171 20.88 3.53 -4.46
CA ILE A 171 21.49 4.53 -5.33
C ILE A 171 20.41 4.99 -6.32
N THR A 172 20.13 6.28 -6.32
CA THR A 172 19.25 6.91 -7.31
C THR A 172 20.04 7.18 -8.59
N ASN A 173 19.59 6.64 -9.71
CA ASN A 173 20.23 6.87 -11.00
C ASN A 173 19.24 6.70 -12.16
N TRP A 174 19.04 7.78 -12.90
CA TRP A 174 18.18 7.84 -14.09
C TRP A 174 18.93 7.72 -15.41
N ASP A 175 20.28 7.71 -15.37
CA ASP A 175 21.11 7.72 -16.57
C ASP A 175 21.15 6.33 -17.22
N LEU A 176 20.47 6.20 -18.35
CA LEU A 176 20.45 4.96 -19.14
C LEU A 176 21.83 4.55 -19.69
N SER A 177 22.77 5.49 -19.80
CA SER A 177 24.14 5.16 -20.27
C SER A 177 24.88 4.21 -19.30
N THR A 178 24.52 4.23 -18.00
CA THR A 178 25.12 3.35 -16.98
C THR A 178 24.69 1.90 -17.09
N VAL A 179 23.65 1.62 -17.88
CA VAL A 179 23.12 0.27 -18.16
C VAL A 179 23.16 -0.03 -19.67
N ALA A 180 24.11 0.59 -20.38
CA ALA A 180 24.21 0.51 -21.86
C ALA A 180 24.41 -0.92 -22.38
N ASP A 181 25.04 -1.80 -21.60
CA ASP A 181 25.23 -3.23 -21.87
C ASP A 181 23.91 -4.04 -21.87
N ARG A 182 22.87 -3.53 -21.20
CA ARG A 182 21.53 -4.12 -21.13
C ARG A 182 20.55 -3.51 -22.14
N LEU A 183 20.93 -2.40 -22.78
CA LEU A 183 20.08 -1.72 -23.75
C LEU A 183 20.19 -2.38 -25.14
N PRO A 184 19.11 -2.38 -25.93
CA PRO A 184 19.20 -2.70 -27.35
C PRO A 184 20.15 -1.75 -28.05
N PRO A 185 20.73 -2.16 -29.23
CA PRO A 185 21.54 -1.28 -30.03
C PRO A 185 20.86 0.07 -30.29
N GLY A 186 21.57 1.17 -29.99
CA GLY A 186 21.07 2.54 -30.08
C GLY A 186 20.26 3.00 -28.84
N GLY A 187 20.20 2.22 -27.75
CA GLY A 187 19.61 2.62 -26.46
C GLY A 187 18.08 2.76 -26.44
N LYS A 188 17.41 2.38 -27.54
CA LYS A 188 15.96 2.57 -27.70
C LYS A 188 15.18 1.33 -27.28
N LEU A 189 14.37 1.46 -26.23
CA LEU A 189 13.51 0.41 -25.69
C LEU A 189 12.19 0.32 -26.49
N ASP A 190 12.31 -0.13 -27.75
CA ASP A 190 11.22 -0.19 -28.72
C ASP A 190 10.47 -1.53 -28.63
N LEU A 191 9.24 -1.50 -28.13
CA LEU A 191 8.38 -2.67 -27.94
C LEU A 191 7.96 -3.31 -29.28
N THR A 192 8.07 -2.61 -30.42
CA THR A 192 7.77 -3.22 -31.74
C THR A 192 8.77 -4.33 -32.05
N LYS A 193 10.00 -4.24 -31.54
CA LYS A 193 11.02 -5.28 -31.68
C LYS A 193 10.66 -6.56 -30.90
N LEU A 194 9.71 -6.46 -29.97
CA LEU A 194 9.19 -7.59 -29.19
C LEU A 194 7.87 -8.15 -29.78
N GLY A 195 7.42 -7.61 -30.92
CA GLY A 195 6.17 -7.98 -31.57
C GLY A 195 4.92 -7.31 -30.97
N LEU A 196 5.13 -6.23 -30.19
CA LEU A 196 4.02 -5.44 -29.64
C LEU A 196 3.77 -4.19 -30.50
N GLY A 197 2.52 -3.79 -30.62
CA GLY A 197 2.12 -2.52 -31.24
C GLY A 197 2.14 -1.38 -30.24
N THR A 198 1.43 -0.30 -30.59
CA THR A 198 1.16 0.81 -29.67
C THR A 198 0.40 0.31 -28.46
N THR A 199 0.94 0.55 -27.27
CA THR A 199 0.39 0.10 -26.01
C THR A 199 0.38 1.20 -24.97
N SER A 200 -0.44 1.04 -23.92
CA SER A 200 -0.48 1.96 -22.79
C SER A 200 0.73 1.72 -21.89
N MET A 201 1.50 2.77 -21.67
CA MET A 201 2.68 2.79 -20.81
C MET A 201 2.44 3.77 -19.68
N ARG A 202 2.87 3.43 -18.46
CA ARG A 202 2.81 4.30 -17.29
C ARG A 202 4.06 4.15 -16.46
N VAL A 203 4.72 5.26 -16.18
CA VAL A 203 5.79 5.32 -15.18
C VAL A 203 5.37 6.32 -14.10
N ARG A 204 5.51 5.95 -12.82
CA ARG A 204 5.12 6.77 -11.69
C ARG A 204 6.09 6.64 -10.54
N VAL A 205 6.18 7.70 -9.72
CA VAL A 205 6.91 7.70 -8.45
C VAL A 205 6.02 8.18 -7.31
N GLY A 206 6.24 7.62 -6.11
CA GLY A 206 5.80 8.22 -4.85
C GLY A 206 6.86 9.20 -4.36
N ARG A 207 6.46 10.37 -3.86
CA ARG A 207 7.35 11.37 -3.29
C ARG A 207 6.68 12.02 -2.07
N ASN A 208 7.49 12.27 -1.04
CA ASN A 208 7.08 13.02 0.12
C ASN A 208 7.96 14.27 0.26
N LEU A 209 7.37 15.39 0.68
CA LEU A 209 8.09 16.62 0.97
C LEU A 209 8.81 16.48 2.32
N ALA A 210 10.06 16.92 2.39
CA ALA A 210 10.88 16.75 3.60
C ALA A 210 10.43 17.59 4.79
N ASN A 211 9.67 18.65 4.54
CA ASN A 211 9.22 19.63 5.54
C ASN A 211 7.83 19.35 6.15
N TYR A 212 7.20 18.24 5.79
CA TYR A 212 5.91 17.81 6.35
C TYR A 212 6.03 16.44 7.01
N PRO A 213 5.20 16.15 8.05
CA PRO A 213 5.00 14.78 8.51
C PRO A 213 4.49 13.91 7.36
N LEU A 214 4.79 12.62 7.38
CA LEU A 214 4.22 11.69 6.40
C LEU A 214 2.69 11.56 6.58
N PRO A 215 1.94 11.16 5.55
CA PRO A 215 0.47 11.20 5.54
C PRO A 215 -0.21 10.60 6.76
N GLY A 216 0.35 9.53 7.37
CA GLY A 216 -0.21 8.91 8.57
C GLY A 216 -0.20 9.79 9.83
N ALA A 217 0.73 10.76 9.90
CA ALA A 217 0.88 11.66 11.04
C ALA A 217 0.37 13.09 10.76
N MET A 218 -0.06 13.39 9.53
CA MET A 218 -0.55 14.73 9.18
C MET A 218 -1.86 15.07 9.88
N THR A 219 -1.90 16.25 10.49
CA THR A 219 -3.14 16.89 10.91
C THR A 219 -3.93 17.39 9.69
N LYS A 220 -5.18 17.81 9.90
CA LYS A 220 -5.97 18.47 8.85
C LYS A 220 -5.29 19.72 8.32
N ASP A 221 -4.70 20.53 9.22
CA ASP A 221 -4.03 21.77 8.84
C ASP A 221 -2.74 21.49 8.06
N ASP A 222 -1.96 20.47 8.44
CA ASP A 222 -0.79 20.04 7.65
C ASP A 222 -1.18 19.68 6.22
N ARG A 223 -2.29 18.96 6.05
CA ARG A 223 -2.78 18.56 4.73
C ARG A 223 -3.19 19.76 3.88
N ILE A 224 -3.93 20.73 4.46
CA ILE A 224 -4.33 21.95 3.78
C ILE A 224 -3.11 22.81 3.43
N ASN A 225 -2.16 22.96 4.35
CA ASN A 225 -0.95 23.73 4.13
C ASN A 225 -0.09 23.10 3.02
N MET A 226 0.11 21.79 3.04
CA MET A 226 0.82 21.06 2.01
C MET A 226 0.15 21.23 0.64
N GLU A 227 -1.19 21.11 0.56
CA GLU A 227 -1.93 21.33 -0.67
C GLU A 227 -1.75 22.77 -1.17
N ASN A 228 -1.80 23.78 -0.28
CA ASN A 228 -1.59 25.19 -0.63
C ASN A 228 -0.19 25.44 -1.19
N ASP A 229 0.83 24.78 -0.65
CA ASP A 229 2.19 24.85 -1.20
C ASP A 229 2.24 24.21 -2.59
N MET A 230 1.58 23.06 -2.76
CA MET A 230 1.49 22.41 -4.08
C MET A 230 0.70 23.24 -5.11
N ILE A 231 -0.33 23.98 -4.70
CA ILE A 231 -1.04 24.91 -5.58
C ILE A 231 -0.10 26.00 -6.10
N LYS A 232 0.84 26.49 -5.29
CA LYS A 232 1.86 27.46 -5.76
C LYS A 232 2.75 26.83 -6.82
N VAL A 233 3.21 25.59 -6.59
CA VAL A 233 4.00 24.82 -7.55
C VAL A 233 3.23 24.64 -8.88
N PHE A 234 1.96 24.23 -8.80
CA PHE A 234 1.14 24.00 -9.99
C PHE A 234 0.85 25.28 -10.76
N LYS A 235 0.79 26.44 -10.12
CA LYS A 235 0.69 27.74 -10.83
C LYS A 235 1.88 28.03 -11.72
N GLU A 236 3.09 27.61 -11.32
CA GLU A 236 4.27 27.72 -12.16
C GLU A 236 4.25 26.71 -13.33
N LEU A 237 3.61 25.57 -13.15
CA LEU A 237 3.47 24.55 -14.20
C LEU A 237 2.40 24.84 -15.24
N ILE A 238 1.42 25.71 -14.95
CA ILE A 238 0.25 25.93 -15.86
C ILE A 238 0.70 26.37 -17.25
N GLU A 239 1.74 27.20 -17.35
CA GLU A 239 2.27 27.72 -18.61
C GLU A 239 3.46 26.93 -19.17
N ASP A 240 3.83 25.83 -18.51
CA ASP A 240 4.91 24.98 -18.99
C ASP A 240 4.48 24.27 -20.28
N PRO A 241 5.29 24.30 -21.36
CA PRO A 241 4.91 23.74 -22.65
C PRO A 241 4.73 22.23 -22.66
N GLU A 242 5.37 21.52 -21.72
CA GLU A 242 5.31 20.06 -21.62
C GLU A 242 4.32 19.59 -20.54
N PHE A 243 4.27 20.31 -19.41
CA PHE A 243 3.50 19.92 -18.22
C PHE A 243 2.26 20.77 -17.95
N GLY A 244 2.03 21.82 -18.75
CA GLY A 244 0.93 22.78 -18.55
C GLY A 244 -0.44 22.10 -18.51
N GLY A 245 -1.29 22.52 -17.55
CA GLY A 245 -2.58 21.88 -17.32
C GLY A 245 -3.43 22.55 -16.24
N ASN A 246 -4.21 21.77 -15.50
CA ASN A 246 -5.14 22.25 -14.49
C ASN A 246 -5.00 21.46 -13.19
N TYR A 247 -5.20 22.17 -12.08
CA TYR A 247 -5.33 21.56 -10.75
C TYR A 247 -6.82 21.45 -10.35
N TYR A 248 -7.18 20.34 -9.73
CA TYR A 248 -8.52 20.05 -9.21
C TYR A 248 -8.40 19.65 -7.74
N SER A 249 -9.06 20.38 -6.86
CA SER A 249 -9.04 20.18 -5.42
C SER A 249 -10.32 19.53 -4.92
N LEU A 250 -10.20 18.67 -3.91
CA LEU A 250 -11.35 18.17 -3.15
C LEU A 250 -11.55 18.95 -1.85
N THR A 251 -10.62 19.83 -1.47
CA THR A 251 -10.70 20.61 -0.23
C THR A 251 -11.82 21.64 -0.32
N PRO A 252 -12.83 21.58 0.56
CA PRO A 252 -13.89 22.56 0.62
C PRO A 252 -13.35 23.98 0.82
N GLY A 253 -13.83 24.92 0.02
CA GLY A 253 -13.40 26.32 0.03
C GLY A 253 -12.09 26.59 -0.72
N SER A 254 -11.47 25.61 -1.34
CA SER A 254 -10.33 25.83 -2.23
C SER A 254 -10.76 26.59 -3.49
N PRO A 255 -9.95 27.53 -4.03
CA PRO A 255 -10.25 28.18 -5.31
C PRO A 255 -10.29 27.21 -6.51
N PHE A 256 -9.80 25.98 -6.32
CA PHE A 256 -9.80 24.89 -7.31
C PHE A 256 -10.76 23.77 -6.94
N GLU A 257 -11.67 24.00 -5.99
CA GLU A 257 -12.65 23.03 -5.54
C GLU A 257 -13.51 22.54 -6.69
N VAL A 258 -13.70 21.21 -6.76
CA VAL A 258 -14.56 20.59 -7.76
C VAL A 258 -15.79 19.95 -7.09
N SER A 259 -16.88 19.87 -7.84
CA SER A 259 -18.08 19.21 -7.36
C SER A 259 -17.88 17.68 -7.24
N GLU A 260 -18.63 17.04 -6.34
CA GLU A 260 -18.65 15.57 -6.19
C GLU A 260 -18.88 14.84 -7.52
N LYS A 261 -19.80 15.37 -8.36
CA LYS A 261 -20.08 14.80 -9.69
C LYS A 261 -18.84 14.82 -10.59
N PHE A 262 -18.06 15.92 -10.54
CA PHE A 262 -16.84 16.03 -11.34
C PHE A 262 -15.72 15.16 -10.77
N TYR A 263 -15.58 15.09 -9.44
CA TYR A 263 -14.66 14.15 -8.80
C TYR A 263 -14.93 12.70 -9.23
N GLN A 264 -16.20 12.25 -9.21
CA GLN A 264 -16.57 10.91 -9.66
C GLN A 264 -16.26 10.68 -11.14
N HIS A 265 -16.35 11.72 -11.97
CA HIS A 265 -15.92 11.65 -13.37
C HIS A 265 -14.39 11.45 -13.47
N LEU A 266 -13.59 12.19 -12.69
CA LEU A 266 -12.14 12.05 -12.66
C LEU A 266 -11.73 10.63 -12.20
N VAL A 267 -12.40 10.09 -11.19
CA VAL A 267 -12.16 8.72 -10.70
C VAL A 267 -12.48 7.68 -11.77
N LYS A 268 -13.64 7.78 -12.43
CA LYS A 268 -14.04 6.87 -13.52
C LYS A 268 -13.09 6.95 -14.72
N SER A 269 -12.50 8.11 -14.95
CA SER A 269 -11.51 8.34 -16.01
C SER A 269 -10.08 7.94 -15.61
N HIS A 270 -9.87 7.39 -14.41
CA HIS A 270 -8.56 7.02 -13.86
C HIS A 270 -7.57 8.19 -13.73
N ILE A 271 -8.07 9.42 -13.63
CA ILE A 271 -7.30 10.65 -13.45
C ILE A 271 -7.07 10.94 -11.97
N MET A 272 -8.07 10.68 -11.14
CA MET A 272 -8.03 10.89 -9.69
C MET A 272 -8.14 9.56 -8.94
N PHE A 273 -7.57 9.48 -7.74
CA PHE A 273 -7.74 8.34 -6.83
C PHE A 273 -9.10 8.35 -6.13
N LYS A 274 -9.50 7.18 -5.64
CA LYS A 274 -10.73 7.01 -4.87
C LYS A 274 -10.53 7.46 -3.43
N ASP A 275 -11.63 7.74 -2.74
CA ASP A 275 -11.65 7.84 -1.28
C ASP A 275 -11.01 6.57 -0.67
N MET A 276 -10.05 6.79 0.22
CA MET A 276 -9.25 5.74 0.85
C MET A 276 -9.89 5.22 2.16
N ALA A 277 -11.02 5.78 2.59
CA ALA A 277 -11.67 5.39 3.85
C ALA A 277 -12.10 3.91 3.87
N ALA A 278 -12.33 3.32 2.70
CA ALA A 278 -12.67 1.90 2.56
C ALA A 278 -11.44 0.97 2.68
N ASP A 279 -10.23 1.50 2.59
CA ASP A 279 -8.99 0.74 2.81
C ASP A 279 -8.67 0.72 4.30
N THR A 280 -8.86 -0.43 4.95
CA THR A 280 -8.68 -0.58 6.40
C THR A 280 -7.23 -0.36 6.84
N TYR A 281 -6.26 -0.68 5.99
CA TYR A 281 -4.83 -0.49 6.28
C TYR A 281 -4.45 0.99 6.27
N LEU A 282 -4.89 1.74 5.26
CA LEU A 282 -4.65 3.18 5.14
C LEU A 282 -5.45 3.98 6.19
N ALA A 283 -6.68 3.56 6.49
CA ALA A 283 -7.51 4.18 7.51
C ALA A 283 -6.89 4.04 8.90
N SER A 284 -6.49 2.83 9.30
CA SER A 284 -5.85 2.57 10.59
C SER A 284 -4.46 3.22 10.72
N ALA A 285 -3.70 3.34 9.62
CA ALA A 285 -2.46 4.10 9.58
C ALA A 285 -2.65 5.62 9.73
N GLY A 286 -3.89 6.13 9.69
CA GLY A 286 -4.18 7.58 9.71
C GLY A 286 -4.04 8.27 8.36
N ILE A 287 -3.63 7.56 7.30
CA ILE A 287 -3.41 8.12 5.95
C ILE A 287 -4.72 8.64 5.36
N ALA A 288 -5.83 7.91 5.53
CA ALA A 288 -7.15 8.32 5.06
C ALA A 288 -7.82 9.41 5.92
N SER A 289 -7.20 9.84 7.03
CA SER A 289 -7.80 10.82 7.95
C SER A 289 -8.07 12.17 7.28
N SER A 290 -9.05 12.89 7.83
CA SER A 290 -9.41 14.26 7.39
C SER A 290 -9.80 14.36 5.91
N TRP A 291 -10.34 13.29 5.31
CA TRP A 291 -10.90 13.36 3.97
C TRP A 291 -12.04 14.40 3.89
N PRO A 292 -12.17 15.23 2.85
CA PRO A 292 -11.36 15.28 1.64
C PRO A 292 -10.25 16.36 1.67
N PHE A 293 -9.93 16.93 2.83
CA PHE A 293 -8.98 18.04 2.98
C PHE A 293 -7.56 17.66 2.56
N GLY A 294 -6.90 18.55 1.82
CA GLY A 294 -5.54 18.36 1.31
C GLY A 294 -5.43 17.30 0.21
N ARG A 295 -6.52 17.08 -0.55
CA ARG A 295 -6.56 16.10 -1.64
C ARG A 295 -6.90 16.77 -2.95
N GLY A 296 -6.16 16.39 -3.98
CA GLY A 296 -6.39 16.92 -5.32
C GLY A 296 -5.59 16.19 -6.39
N CYS A 297 -5.73 16.63 -7.63
CA CYS A 297 -4.89 16.18 -8.72
C CYS A 297 -4.60 17.32 -9.71
N TYR A 298 -3.35 17.37 -10.17
CA TYR A 298 -2.93 18.16 -11.31
C TYR A 298 -2.92 17.28 -12.57
N VAL A 299 -3.39 17.80 -13.68
CA VAL A 299 -3.48 17.06 -14.94
C VAL A 299 -3.04 17.97 -16.09
N SER A 300 -2.03 17.54 -16.87
CA SER A 300 -1.61 18.22 -18.09
C SER A 300 -2.70 18.22 -19.16
N ALA A 301 -2.63 19.16 -20.09
CA ALA A 301 -3.60 19.31 -21.18
C ALA A 301 -3.74 18.05 -22.04
N ASP A 302 -2.65 17.33 -22.29
CA ASP A 302 -2.59 16.06 -23.01
C ASP A 302 -3.02 14.84 -22.17
N LYS A 303 -3.29 15.04 -20.86
CA LYS A 303 -3.56 13.99 -19.86
C LYS A 303 -2.44 12.95 -19.72
N GLY A 304 -1.26 13.26 -20.23
CA GLY A 304 -0.07 12.41 -20.18
C GLY A 304 0.78 12.60 -18.92
N PHE A 305 0.57 13.70 -18.18
CA PHE A 305 1.21 13.98 -16.90
C PHE A 305 0.15 14.25 -15.83
N ILE A 306 0.22 13.53 -14.72
CA ILE A 306 -0.72 13.65 -13.60
C ILE A 306 0.06 13.63 -12.28
N VAL A 307 -0.31 14.52 -11.36
CA VAL A 307 0.18 14.52 -9.98
C VAL A 307 -1.00 14.37 -9.04
N TRP A 308 -1.06 13.28 -8.30
CA TRP A 308 -1.99 13.13 -7.18
C TRP A 308 -1.39 13.77 -5.93
N VAL A 309 -2.21 14.49 -5.18
CA VAL A 309 -1.85 15.16 -3.93
C VAL A 309 -2.63 14.51 -2.79
N GLY A 310 -1.91 14.04 -1.75
CA GLY A 310 -2.51 13.53 -0.52
C GLY A 310 -3.16 12.16 -0.63
N GLU A 311 -2.55 11.22 -1.37
CA GLU A 311 -2.95 9.81 -1.39
C GLU A 311 -2.15 9.02 -0.32
N GLU A 312 -1.56 7.89 -0.62
CA GLU A 312 -0.71 7.11 0.30
C GLU A 312 0.58 7.86 0.68
N ASP A 313 1.14 8.60 -0.26
CA ASP A 313 2.24 9.56 -0.11
C ASP A 313 1.74 10.98 -0.40
N HIS A 314 2.55 12.01 -0.08
CA HIS A 314 2.20 13.40 -0.38
C HIS A 314 1.90 13.59 -1.86
N LEU A 315 2.76 13.05 -2.72
CA LEU A 315 2.66 13.16 -4.17
C LEU A 315 2.80 11.79 -4.84
N ARG A 316 1.97 11.57 -5.85
CA ARG A 316 2.18 10.52 -6.83
C ARG A 316 2.31 11.15 -8.20
N ILE A 317 3.53 11.24 -8.69
CA ILE A 317 3.87 11.86 -9.98
C ILE A 317 3.85 10.78 -11.04
N MET A 318 3.08 10.98 -12.12
CA MET A 318 2.84 9.94 -13.13
C MET A 318 2.97 10.52 -14.53
N CYS A 319 3.68 9.78 -15.41
CA CYS A 319 3.65 10.00 -16.85
C CYS A 319 3.04 8.79 -17.54
N MET A 320 2.15 9.05 -18.49
CA MET A 320 1.42 8.04 -19.25
C MET A 320 1.42 8.40 -20.74
N LYS A 321 1.59 7.38 -21.59
CA LYS A 321 1.53 7.54 -23.04
C LYS A 321 1.05 6.26 -23.71
N LYS A 322 0.29 6.38 -24.78
CA LYS A 322 0.11 5.29 -25.73
C LYS A 322 1.18 5.42 -26.80
N ALA A 323 2.17 4.54 -26.77
CA ALA A 323 3.35 4.60 -27.64
C ALA A 323 3.96 3.20 -27.83
N THR A 324 5.09 3.14 -28.50
CA THR A 324 5.87 1.92 -28.72
C THR A 324 7.25 1.97 -28.05
N VAL A 325 7.68 3.13 -27.55
CA VAL A 325 9.03 3.35 -26.99
C VAL A 325 8.92 3.71 -25.52
N LEU A 326 9.54 2.90 -24.64
CA LEU A 326 9.50 3.11 -23.20
C LEU A 326 10.29 4.34 -22.74
N ASN A 327 11.35 4.72 -23.46
CA ASN A 327 12.13 5.93 -23.16
C ASN A 327 11.23 7.17 -23.05
N ASP A 328 10.23 7.31 -23.93
CA ASP A 328 9.37 8.50 -24.00
C ASP A 328 8.69 8.83 -22.66
N VAL A 329 8.15 7.80 -21.96
CA VAL A 329 7.47 8.00 -20.67
C VAL A 329 8.45 8.08 -19.51
N PHE A 330 9.60 7.41 -19.63
CA PHE A 330 10.65 7.42 -18.61
C PHE A 330 11.34 8.79 -18.54
N ASP A 331 11.77 9.32 -19.69
CA ASP A 331 12.43 10.62 -19.80
C ASP A 331 11.49 11.75 -19.39
N ARG A 332 10.22 11.68 -19.81
CA ARG A 332 9.18 12.64 -19.39
C ARG A 332 8.97 12.62 -17.87
N LEU A 333 8.95 11.44 -17.25
CA LEU A 333 8.84 11.36 -15.79
C LEU A 333 10.05 11.94 -15.09
N LYS A 334 11.26 11.69 -15.60
CA LYS A 334 12.47 12.31 -15.06
C LYS A 334 12.39 13.83 -15.12
N GLY A 335 12.07 14.40 -16.30
CA GLY A 335 11.87 15.84 -16.46
C GLY A 335 10.81 16.42 -15.51
N ALA A 336 9.70 15.69 -15.33
CA ALA A 336 8.66 16.07 -14.38
C ALA A 336 9.17 16.09 -12.92
N CYS A 337 9.93 15.06 -12.50
CA CYS A 337 10.51 15.00 -11.16
C CYS A 337 11.51 16.14 -10.93
N ASP A 338 12.40 16.40 -11.89
CA ASP A 338 13.38 17.49 -11.82
C ASP A 338 12.67 18.86 -11.71
N THR A 339 11.62 19.07 -12.50
CA THR A 339 10.82 20.29 -12.47
C THR A 339 10.10 20.46 -11.14
N MET A 340 9.45 19.41 -10.66
CA MET A 340 8.76 19.43 -9.36
C MET A 340 9.74 19.70 -8.21
N GLU A 341 10.88 19.00 -8.16
CA GLU A 341 11.87 19.18 -7.10
C GLU A 341 12.47 20.58 -7.10
N ARG A 342 12.70 21.17 -8.27
CA ARG A 342 13.18 22.55 -8.42
C ARG A 342 12.20 23.58 -7.84
N ILE A 343 10.89 23.34 -7.98
CA ILE A 343 9.86 24.29 -7.57
C ILE A 343 9.42 24.04 -6.12
N CYS A 344 9.13 22.80 -5.74
CA CYS A 344 8.58 22.50 -4.41
C CYS A 344 9.64 22.26 -3.32
N GLY A 345 10.93 22.24 -3.69
CA GLY A 345 12.03 21.93 -2.78
C GLY A 345 12.30 20.43 -2.63
N THR A 346 13.14 20.09 -1.65
CA THR A 346 13.70 18.74 -1.50
C THR A 346 12.64 17.71 -1.09
N PHE A 347 12.62 16.60 -1.80
CA PHE A 347 11.88 15.42 -1.40
C PHE A 347 12.55 14.70 -0.22
N ALA A 348 11.75 14.08 0.64
CA ALA A 348 12.25 13.29 1.74
C ALA A 348 13.09 12.10 1.22
N HIS A 349 14.33 12.02 1.70
CA HIS A 349 15.33 11.06 1.23
C HIS A 349 16.17 10.53 2.40
N SER A 350 16.32 9.22 2.49
CA SER A 350 17.26 8.54 3.38
C SER A 350 18.53 8.17 2.62
N LYS A 351 19.67 8.31 3.30
CA LYS A 351 20.98 7.94 2.73
C LYS A 351 21.07 6.46 2.36
N ASP A 352 20.41 5.61 3.15
CA ASP A 352 20.48 4.16 2.97
C ASP A 352 19.31 3.62 2.16
N TYR A 353 18.13 4.24 2.29
CA TYR A 353 16.87 3.71 1.74
C TYR A 353 16.31 4.48 0.55
N GLY A 354 16.99 5.53 0.06
CA GLY A 354 16.52 6.32 -1.07
C GLY A 354 15.33 7.22 -0.76
N TYR A 355 14.43 7.42 -1.71
CA TYR A 355 13.25 8.25 -1.50
C TYR A 355 12.33 7.63 -0.43
N VAL A 356 12.00 8.46 0.58
CA VAL A 356 11.15 8.07 1.70
C VAL A 356 9.69 8.03 1.27
N THR A 357 9.04 6.89 1.52
CA THR A 357 7.60 6.67 1.29
C THR A 357 6.92 6.27 2.60
N SER A 358 5.61 6.49 2.71
CA SER A 358 4.83 6.09 3.89
C SER A 358 4.92 4.58 4.14
N CYS A 359 4.76 3.78 3.08
CA CYS A 359 4.89 2.32 3.15
C CYS A 359 6.31 1.89 2.80
N PRO A 360 6.98 1.04 3.61
CA PRO A 360 8.34 0.58 3.32
C PRO A 360 8.44 -0.25 2.03
N THR A 361 7.33 -0.74 1.50
CA THR A 361 7.29 -1.49 0.23
C THR A 361 7.62 -0.64 -1.00
N ASN A 362 7.52 0.68 -0.88
CA ASN A 362 7.76 1.63 -1.96
C ASN A 362 9.11 2.35 -1.87
N LEU A 363 9.90 2.11 -0.81
CA LEU A 363 11.21 2.72 -0.61
C LEU A 363 12.17 2.51 -1.79
N GLY A 364 13.18 3.35 -1.84
CA GLY A 364 14.21 3.34 -2.89
C GLY A 364 13.88 4.31 -4.00
N THR A 365 13.63 3.83 -5.18
CA THR A 365 13.21 4.66 -6.31
C THR A 365 11.82 5.27 -6.10
N GLY A 366 10.97 4.66 -5.28
CA GLY A 366 9.53 4.96 -5.25
C GLY A 366 8.83 4.71 -6.58
N MET A 367 9.55 4.16 -7.58
CA MET A 367 9.12 4.07 -8.98
C MET A 367 8.39 2.77 -9.29
N ARG A 368 7.34 2.86 -10.10
CA ARG A 368 6.73 1.75 -10.81
C ARG A 368 6.58 2.10 -12.28
N ALA A 369 7.24 1.31 -13.13
CA ALA A 369 7.05 1.36 -14.58
C ALA A 369 6.17 0.19 -15.01
N SER A 370 5.15 0.43 -15.84
CA SER A 370 4.25 -0.63 -16.29
C SER A 370 3.80 -0.44 -17.73
N VAL A 371 3.47 -1.57 -18.36
CA VAL A 371 2.97 -1.64 -19.73
C VAL A 371 1.77 -2.58 -19.77
N HIS A 372 0.72 -2.20 -20.49
CA HIS A 372 -0.37 -3.09 -20.81
C HIS A 372 0.00 -3.95 -22.03
N ILE A 373 0.05 -5.27 -21.87
CA ILE A 373 0.34 -6.20 -22.95
C ILE A 373 -0.74 -7.29 -23.03
N LYS A 374 -0.92 -7.81 -24.25
CA LYS A 374 -1.83 -8.93 -24.51
C LYS A 374 -1.06 -10.25 -24.49
N ILE A 375 -1.46 -11.15 -23.59
CA ILE A 375 -0.90 -12.48 -23.43
C ILE A 375 -2.02 -13.53 -23.29
N PRO A 376 -2.87 -13.69 -24.34
CA PRO A 376 -4.09 -14.49 -24.25
C PRO A 376 -3.87 -15.97 -23.93
N LYS A 377 -2.74 -16.57 -24.31
CA LYS A 377 -2.44 -17.97 -24.00
C LYS A 377 -2.04 -18.16 -22.53
N LEU A 378 -1.26 -17.24 -21.97
CA LEU A 378 -0.88 -17.25 -20.55
C LEU A 378 -2.04 -16.81 -19.64
N THR A 379 -3.07 -16.18 -20.18
CA THR A 379 -4.30 -15.77 -19.47
C THR A 379 -5.54 -16.53 -19.91
N ALA A 380 -5.37 -17.67 -20.56
CA ALA A 380 -6.45 -18.52 -21.03
C ALA A 380 -7.45 -18.84 -19.92
N GLY A 381 -8.75 -18.82 -20.26
CA GLY A 381 -9.83 -19.02 -19.28
C GLY A 381 -10.08 -17.84 -18.34
N GLY A 382 -9.53 -16.63 -18.62
CA GLY A 382 -9.73 -15.44 -17.82
C GLY A 382 -8.93 -15.44 -16.50
N SER A 383 -7.92 -16.31 -16.39
CA SER A 383 -7.08 -16.43 -15.18
C SER A 383 -5.65 -15.91 -15.40
N ASP A 384 -5.16 -15.12 -14.46
CA ASP A 384 -3.78 -14.62 -14.46
C ASP A 384 -2.76 -15.55 -13.79
N LYS A 385 -3.20 -16.70 -13.26
CA LYS A 385 -2.34 -17.63 -12.48
C LYS A 385 -1.13 -18.12 -13.26
N LYS A 386 -1.32 -18.55 -14.52
CA LYS A 386 -0.21 -19.01 -15.39
C LYS A 386 0.72 -17.85 -15.73
N ALA A 387 0.16 -16.68 -16.07
CA ALA A 387 0.95 -15.49 -16.34
C ALA A 387 1.79 -15.06 -15.13
N LYS A 388 1.21 -15.05 -13.91
CA LYS A 388 1.93 -14.77 -12.66
C LYS A 388 3.05 -15.78 -12.38
N ALA A 389 2.80 -17.07 -12.61
CA ALA A 389 3.80 -18.11 -12.40
C ALA A 389 5.00 -17.95 -13.34
N VAL A 390 4.78 -17.58 -14.59
CA VAL A 390 5.82 -17.32 -15.59
C VAL A 390 6.55 -16.00 -15.33
N ALA A 391 5.81 -14.94 -14.95
CA ALA A 391 6.38 -13.62 -14.76
C ALA A 391 7.23 -13.51 -13.46
N LYS A 392 6.88 -14.22 -12.40
CA LYS A 392 7.55 -14.15 -11.10
C LYS A 392 9.07 -14.44 -11.15
N PRO A 393 9.56 -15.53 -11.78
CA PRO A 393 11.00 -15.76 -11.91
C PRO A 393 11.71 -14.73 -12.80
N LEU A 394 10.98 -14.00 -13.66
CA LEU A 394 11.50 -12.89 -14.47
C LEU A 394 11.56 -11.56 -13.70
N GLY A 395 11.25 -11.56 -12.39
CA GLY A 395 11.19 -10.35 -11.57
C GLY A 395 10.02 -9.44 -11.88
N LEU A 396 8.98 -9.94 -12.59
CA LEU A 396 7.82 -9.17 -12.98
C LEU A 396 6.59 -9.47 -12.11
N SER A 397 5.75 -8.47 -11.96
CA SER A 397 4.42 -8.54 -11.38
C SER A 397 3.36 -8.42 -12.48
N VAL A 398 2.35 -9.28 -12.43
CA VAL A 398 1.19 -9.28 -13.33
C VAL A 398 -0.03 -8.82 -12.54
N ARG A 399 -0.74 -7.83 -13.06
CA ARG A 399 -1.97 -7.28 -12.44
C ARG A 399 -3.07 -7.11 -13.49
N GLY A 400 -4.30 -6.92 -13.03
CA GLY A 400 -5.38 -6.49 -13.91
C GLY A 400 -5.17 -5.05 -14.41
N MET A 401 -5.93 -4.65 -15.43
CA MET A 401 -5.76 -3.36 -16.14
C MET A 401 -5.93 -2.13 -15.23
N GLY A 402 -6.72 -2.21 -14.17
CA GLY A 402 -6.97 -1.12 -13.23
C GLY A 402 -6.15 -1.20 -11.93
N GLY A 403 -5.34 -2.26 -11.74
CA GLY A 403 -4.54 -2.45 -10.52
C GLY A 403 -4.63 -3.88 -9.94
N GLU A 404 -4.19 -4.04 -8.69
CA GLU A 404 -3.93 -5.35 -8.08
C GLU A 404 -5.16 -6.25 -7.93
N HIS A 405 -6.33 -5.67 -7.64
CA HIS A 405 -7.57 -6.40 -7.42
C HIS A 405 -8.58 -6.24 -8.57
N THR A 406 -8.10 -5.80 -9.74
CA THR A 406 -8.97 -5.65 -10.91
C THR A 406 -8.83 -6.86 -11.84
N PRO A 407 -9.90 -7.19 -12.61
CA PRO A 407 -9.84 -8.28 -13.57
C PRO A 407 -8.85 -7.96 -14.71
N ILE A 408 -8.33 -9.01 -15.32
CA ILE A 408 -7.60 -8.92 -16.60
C ILE A 408 -8.55 -8.50 -17.73
N GLY A 409 -8.01 -7.94 -18.80
CA GLY A 409 -8.81 -7.62 -19.98
C GLY A 409 -9.44 -8.87 -20.60
N ALA A 410 -10.65 -8.74 -21.13
CA ALA A 410 -11.35 -9.84 -21.81
C ALA A 410 -10.56 -10.43 -23.00
N ASP A 411 -9.64 -9.64 -23.55
CA ASP A 411 -8.74 -10.01 -24.66
C ASP A 411 -7.38 -10.55 -24.16
N GLY A 412 -7.24 -10.84 -22.87
CA GLY A 412 -6.00 -11.28 -22.24
C GLY A 412 -5.02 -10.15 -21.93
N THR A 413 -5.46 -8.88 -21.94
CA THR A 413 -4.61 -7.75 -21.59
C THR A 413 -4.36 -7.69 -20.08
N VAL A 414 -3.11 -7.53 -19.70
CA VAL A 414 -2.62 -7.41 -18.31
C VAL A 414 -1.67 -6.23 -18.16
N ASP A 415 -1.53 -5.72 -16.92
CA ASP A 415 -0.54 -4.72 -16.55
C ASP A 415 0.72 -5.42 -16.01
N ILE A 416 1.84 -5.25 -16.70
CA ILE A 416 3.14 -5.86 -16.36
C ILE A 416 4.07 -4.78 -15.82
N SER A 417 4.75 -5.07 -14.70
CA SER A 417 5.74 -4.18 -14.09
C SER A 417 6.83 -4.95 -13.35
N PRO A 418 8.07 -4.43 -13.27
CA PRO A 418 9.08 -4.95 -12.36
C PRO A 418 8.60 -4.90 -10.90
N SER A 419 9.01 -5.89 -10.11
CA SER A 419 8.64 -5.99 -8.71
C SER A 419 9.56 -5.18 -7.78
N ALA A 420 10.85 -5.09 -8.13
CA ALA A 420 11.86 -4.40 -7.32
C ALA A 420 11.71 -2.88 -7.36
N ARG A 421 12.03 -2.22 -6.23
CA ARG A 421 12.07 -0.76 -6.06
C ARG A 421 13.27 -0.28 -5.25
N LEU A 422 13.78 -1.13 -4.35
CA LEU A 422 14.91 -0.84 -3.46
C LEU A 422 16.12 -1.64 -3.90
N GLN A 423 17.32 -1.06 -3.80
CA GLN A 423 18.59 -1.60 -4.32
C GLN A 423 18.55 -1.91 -5.84
N ILE A 424 17.76 -1.16 -6.55
CA ILE A 424 17.69 -1.13 -8.01
C ILE A 424 17.57 0.34 -8.43
N GLN A 425 18.29 0.74 -9.46
CA GLN A 425 18.27 2.12 -9.96
C GLN A 425 17.09 2.34 -10.90
N GLU A 426 16.66 3.59 -11.10
CA GLU A 426 15.55 3.92 -11.99
C GLU A 426 15.84 3.45 -13.44
N ALA A 427 17.07 3.65 -13.91
CA ALA A 427 17.52 3.17 -15.23
C ALA A 427 17.44 1.64 -15.35
N GLU A 428 17.78 0.91 -14.29
CA GLU A 428 17.69 -0.56 -14.26
C GLU A 428 16.24 -1.05 -14.29
N ILE A 429 15.30 -0.33 -13.64
CA ILE A 429 13.88 -0.71 -13.62
C ILE A 429 13.29 -0.69 -15.04
N ILE A 430 13.59 0.36 -15.82
CA ILE A 430 13.02 0.43 -17.17
C ILE A 430 13.65 -0.60 -18.12
N CYS A 431 14.94 -0.92 -17.95
CA CYS A 431 15.60 -2.01 -18.66
C CYS A 431 15.00 -3.37 -18.26
N ALA A 432 14.83 -3.63 -16.96
CA ALA A 432 14.24 -4.86 -16.45
C ALA A 432 12.80 -5.06 -16.96
N LEU A 433 12.03 -3.98 -17.12
CA LEU A 433 10.71 -4.04 -17.73
C LEU A 433 10.78 -4.51 -19.18
N TYR A 434 11.68 -3.92 -19.98
CA TYR A 434 11.84 -4.29 -21.38
C TYR A 434 12.31 -5.74 -21.55
N GLU A 435 13.36 -6.14 -20.84
CA GLU A 435 13.91 -7.51 -20.84
C GLU A 435 12.87 -8.53 -20.36
N GLY A 436 12.17 -8.20 -19.29
CA GLY A 436 11.12 -9.05 -18.73
C GLY A 436 9.94 -9.24 -19.70
N ILE A 437 9.52 -8.17 -20.39
CA ILE A 437 8.49 -8.26 -21.44
C ILE A 437 9.00 -9.13 -22.60
N LYS A 438 10.25 -8.97 -23.05
CA LYS A 438 10.83 -9.81 -24.08
C LYS A 438 10.70 -11.29 -23.73
N ASN A 439 11.17 -11.68 -22.55
CA ASN A 439 11.12 -13.07 -22.10
C ASN A 439 9.68 -13.56 -21.93
N LEU A 440 8.77 -12.73 -21.41
CA LEU A 440 7.37 -13.08 -21.24
C LEU A 440 6.66 -13.30 -22.60
N MET A 441 7.00 -12.51 -23.62
CA MET A 441 6.46 -12.70 -24.98
C MET A 441 6.99 -13.98 -25.66
N GLU A 442 8.20 -14.41 -25.31
CA GLU A 442 8.72 -15.71 -25.76
C GLU A 442 7.94 -16.89 -25.11
N GLU A 443 7.64 -16.80 -23.83
CA GLU A 443 6.82 -17.79 -23.13
C GLU A 443 5.36 -17.79 -23.63
N GLU A 444 4.77 -16.64 -23.95
CA GLU A 444 3.46 -16.52 -24.58
C GLU A 444 3.40 -17.26 -25.94
N LYS A 445 4.50 -17.18 -26.74
CA LYS A 445 4.58 -17.89 -28.04
C LYS A 445 4.60 -19.40 -27.87
N LYS A 446 5.26 -19.91 -26.81
CA LYS A 446 5.40 -21.34 -26.51
C LYS A 446 4.14 -21.94 -25.86
N ALA A 447 3.34 -21.11 -25.17
CA ALA A 447 2.14 -21.54 -24.46
C ALA A 447 0.99 -21.93 -25.39
#